data_ce51c6e8fceec52bb1bbc3ef63a08d04
#
_entry.id   ce51c6e8fceec52bb1bbc3ef63a08d04
#
_cell.length_a   1.000
_cell.length_b   1.000
_cell.length_c   1.000
_cell.angle_alpha   90.00
_cell.angle_beta   90.00
_cell.angle_gamma   90.00
#
_symmetry.space_group_name_H-M   'P 1'
#
loop_
_entity.id
_entity.type
_entity.pdbx_description
1 polymer ?
#
loop_
_entity_poly.entity_id
_entity_poly.type
_entity_poly.pdbx_seq_one_letter_code
_entity_poly.pdbx_strand_id
1 'polypeptide(L)'
;MKKELIVTAKTVDEAKEKAAAELGVAIENIEFEVLEEGKRGFLGIGATEAKVSATYTLGGADIALAFIEQVVRDMELNLTVAKKAGNNDDILITVDGEGAGLLIGHHGETLDSLQYLANLAANKKIKGEKHDYVKVTLDIEGYRAKREETLRALARRMAAKVVKYKKSVMLEPMNPYERRIIHSEVQHVAGVSTNSIGSENNRRVVMFLDDSKATTTEE
;
A
#
# COMPACT_ATOMS: atom_id res chain seq x y z
N MET A 1 -1.32 -18.81 -2.44
CA MET A 1 -0.84 -19.60 -1.28
C MET A 1 -2.04 -20.29 -0.68
N LYS A 2 -1.99 -21.62 -0.48
CA LYS A 2 -3.10 -22.36 0.12
C LYS A 2 -2.94 -22.42 1.64
N LYS A 3 -4.00 -22.11 2.36
CA LYS A 3 -4.14 -22.41 3.79
C LYS A 3 -5.07 -23.60 3.92
N GLU A 4 -4.68 -24.62 4.65
CA GLU A 4 -5.47 -25.80 4.94
C GLU A 4 -5.71 -25.86 6.46
N LEU A 5 -6.96 -26.14 6.83
CA LEU A 5 -7.41 -26.24 8.21
C LEU A 5 -8.32 -27.44 8.34
N ILE A 6 -8.05 -28.30 9.31
CA ILE A 6 -8.94 -29.42 9.62
C ILE A 6 -9.75 -29.06 10.87
N VAL A 7 -11.08 -29.09 10.74
CA VAL A 7 -12.00 -28.70 11.80
C VAL A 7 -12.95 -29.87 12.10
N THR A 8 -13.24 -30.05 13.39
CA THR A 8 -14.22 -31.02 13.90
C THR A 8 -15.38 -30.29 14.55
N ALA A 9 -16.61 -30.78 14.30
CA ALA A 9 -17.83 -30.30 14.92
C ALA A 9 -18.89 -31.43 14.94
N LYS A 10 -20.07 -31.16 15.54
CA LYS A 10 -21.16 -32.17 15.63
C LYS A 10 -21.76 -32.48 14.26
N THR A 11 -21.77 -31.51 13.36
CA THR A 11 -22.27 -31.65 11.98
C THR A 11 -21.27 -31.08 10.99
N VAL A 12 -21.38 -31.49 9.72
CA VAL A 12 -20.56 -30.97 8.61
C VAL A 12 -20.77 -29.48 8.46
N ASP A 13 -22.00 -28.97 8.61
CA ASP A 13 -22.29 -27.54 8.42
C ASP A 13 -21.70 -26.70 9.56
N GLU A 14 -21.79 -27.14 10.81
CA GLU A 14 -21.11 -26.52 11.94
C GLU A 14 -19.57 -26.51 11.75
N ALA A 15 -19.00 -27.56 11.19
CA ALA A 15 -17.56 -27.62 10.90
C ALA A 15 -17.17 -26.63 9.83
N LYS A 16 -17.97 -26.42 8.79
CA LYS A 16 -17.75 -25.41 7.73
C LYS A 16 -17.82 -23.98 8.27
N GLU A 17 -18.85 -23.68 9.07
CA GLU A 17 -19.00 -22.35 9.70
C GLU A 17 -17.82 -22.02 10.63
N LYS A 18 -17.41 -23.00 11.43
CA LYS A 18 -16.27 -22.87 12.33
C LYS A 18 -14.97 -22.65 11.56
N ALA A 19 -14.75 -23.40 10.47
CA ALA A 19 -13.59 -23.20 9.59
C ALA A 19 -13.57 -21.82 8.95
N ALA A 20 -14.71 -21.32 8.48
CA ALA A 20 -14.84 -19.98 7.91
C ALA A 20 -14.53 -18.89 8.94
N ALA A 21 -15.03 -19.06 10.17
CA ALA A 21 -14.74 -18.13 11.27
C ALA A 21 -13.25 -18.13 11.66
N GLU A 22 -12.60 -19.29 11.73
CA GLU A 22 -11.18 -19.41 12.06
C GLU A 22 -10.26 -18.89 10.95
N LEU A 23 -10.65 -19.07 9.68
CA LEU A 23 -9.93 -18.55 8.53
C LEU A 23 -10.18 -17.05 8.30
N GLY A 24 -11.26 -16.49 8.87
CA GLY A 24 -11.66 -15.10 8.71
C GLY A 24 -12.13 -14.76 7.30
N VAL A 25 -12.70 -15.70 6.56
CA VAL A 25 -13.13 -15.54 5.17
C VAL A 25 -14.56 -16.07 4.97
N ALA A 26 -15.25 -15.57 3.94
CA ALA A 26 -16.58 -16.02 3.60
C ALA A 26 -16.56 -17.49 3.16
N ILE A 27 -17.61 -18.21 3.54
CA ILE A 27 -17.73 -19.67 3.32
C ILE A 27 -17.63 -20.06 1.83
N GLU A 28 -18.13 -19.17 0.96
CA GLU A 28 -18.12 -19.36 -0.50
C GLU A 28 -16.70 -19.37 -1.11
N ASN A 29 -15.72 -18.84 -0.39
CA ASN A 29 -14.33 -18.75 -0.83
C ASN A 29 -13.46 -19.91 -0.32
N ILE A 30 -14.07 -20.87 0.35
CA ILE A 30 -13.39 -22.03 0.95
C ILE A 30 -13.79 -23.30 0.21
N GLU A 31 -12.82 -24.08 -0.22
CA GLU A 31 -13.03 -25.43 -0.72
C GLU A 31 -13.09 -26.38 0.47
N PHE A 32 -14.18 -27.14 0.58
CA PHE A 32 -14.40 -28.10 1.66
C PHE A 32 -14.33 -29.53 1.18
N GLU A 33 -13.57 -30.35 1.88
CA GLU A 33 -13.57 -31.82 1.74
C GLU A 33 -14.03 -32.46 3.05
N VAL A 34 -15.08 -33.26 2.99
CA VAL A 34 -15.61 -34.00 4.16
C VAL A 34 -14.75 -35.24 4.35
N LEU A 35 -13.95 -35.29 5.41
CA LEU A 35 -13.10 -36.40 5.75
C LEU A 35 -13.87 -37.49 6.50
N GLU A 36 -14.75 -37.06 7.42
CA GLU A 36 -15.60 -37.96 8.21
C GLU A 36 -16.99 -37.33 8.41
N GLU A 37 -18.04 -38.07 8.12
CA GLU A 37 -19.42 -37.65 8.44
C GLU A 37 -19.74 -37.91 9.92
N GLY A 38 -20.23 -36.88 10.61
CA GLY A 38 -20.69 -37.02 11.99
C GLY A 38 -21.89 -37.97 12.08
N LYS A 39 -21.90 -38.88 13.05
CA LYS A 39 -23.03 -39.77 13.33
C LYS A 39 -23.69 -39.38 14.65
N ARG A 40 -25.01 -39.22 14.62
CA ARG A 40 -25.80 -39.08 15.85
C ARG A 40 -25.85 -40.43 16.58
N GLY A 41 -25.29 -40.48 17.79
CA GLY A 41 -25.41 -41.66 18.64
C GLY A 41 -26.85 -41.85 19.15
N PHE A 42 -27.22 -43.09 19.41
CA PHE A 42 -28.50 -43.40 20.09
C PHE A 42 -28.30 -43.19 21.60
N LEU A 43 -29.11 -42.31 22.22
CA LEU A 43 -29.03 -41.95 23.65
C LEU A 43 -27.61 -41.42 24.10
N GLY A 44 -26.86 -40.80 23.21
CA GLY A 44 -25.52 -40.25 23.52
C GLY A 44 -24.38 -41.27 23.46
N ILE A 45 -24.65 -42.51 23.13
CA ILE A 45 -23.64 -43.57 22.98
C ILE A 45 -23.32 -43.75 21.48
N GLY A 46 -22.04 -43.65 21.09
CA GLY A 46 -21.58 -43.87 19.70
C GLY A 46 -21.71 -42.65 18.78
N ALA A 47 -21.87 -41.43 19.31
CA ALA A 47 -21.77 -40.22 18.52
C ALA A 47 -20.33 -40.03 18.03
N THR A 48 -20.15 -39.76 16.74
CA THR A 48 -18.88 -39.35 16.16
C THR A 48 -18.99 -37.93 15.59
N GLU A 49 -17.99 -37.13 15.79
CA GLU A 49 -17.93 -35.78 15.24
C GLU A 49 -17.66 -35.82 13.72
N ALA A 50 -18.21 -34.87 13.00
CA ALA A 50 -17.85 -34.62 11.62
C ALA A 50 -16.47 -33.95 11.54
N LYS A 51 -15.67 -34.37 10.56
CA LYS A 51 -14.34 -33.82 10.29
C LYS A 51 -14.27 -33.30 8.87
N VAL A 52 -13.92 -32.04 8.72
CA VAL A 52 -13.87 -31.35 7.43
C VAL A 52 -12.50 -30.74 7.24
N SER A 53 -11.89 -30.96 6.07
CA SER A 53 -10.73 -30.19 5.59
C SER A 53 -11.25 -29.00 4.84
N ALA A 54 -10.80 -27.79 5.25
CA ALA A 54 -11.11 -26.52 4.63
C ALA A 54 -9.85 -25.99 3.97
N THR A 55 -9.88 -25.80 2.65
CA THR A 55 -8.78 -25.24 1.88
C THR A 55 -9.15 -23.87 1.37
N TYR A 56 -8.41 -22.85 1.77
CA TYR A 56 -8.56 -21.49 1.28
C TYR A 56 -7.34 -21.08 0.46
N THR A 57 -7.58 -20.69 -0.79
CA THR A 57 -6.53 -20.15 -1.66
C THR A 57 -6.50 -18.63 -1.51
N LEU A 58 -5.43 -18.11 -0.87
CA LEU A 58 -5.25 -16.66 -0.73
C LEU A 58 -5.12 -16.02 -2.11
N GLY A 59 -5.97 -15.04 -2.37
CA GLY A 59 -5.82 -14.15 -3.52
C GLY A 59 -4.61 -13.23 -3.39
N GLY A 60 -4.19 -12.60 -4.49
CA GLY A 60 -3.05 -11.67 -4.50
C GLY A 60 -3.22 -10.52 -3.50
N ALA A 61 -4.43 -10.00 -3.36
CA ALA A 61 -4.77 -8.96 -2.37
C ALA A 61 -4.50 -9.38 -0.92
N ASP A 62 -4.87 -10.63 -0.58
CA ASP A 62 -4.69 -11.15 0.79
C ASP A 62 -3.23 -11.47 1.08
N ILE A 63 -2.48 -11.89 0.06
CA ILE A 63 -1.03 -12.09 0.16
C ILE A 63 -0.32 -10.77 0.42
N ALA A 64 -0.70 -9.70 -0.29
CA ALA A 64 -0.14 -8.36 -0.07
C ALA A 64 -0.48 -7.83 1.33
N LEU A 65 -1.73 -7.99 1.78
CA LEU A 65 -2.16 -7.61 3.13
C LEU A 65 -1.33 -8.33 4.18
N ALA A 66 -1.25 -9.67 4.10
CA ALA A 66 -0.49 -10.48 5.04
C ALA A 66 1.00 -10.13 5.05
N PHE A 67 1.56 -9.73 3.90
CA PHE A 67 2.95 -9.25 3.81
C PHE A 67 3.15 -7.96 4.62
N ILE A 68 2.28 -6.96 4.44
CA ILE A 68 2.38 -5.69 5.18
C ILE A 68 2.14 -5.89 6.68
N GLU A 69 1.15 -6.70 7.05
CA GLU A 69 0.90 -7.06 8.47
C GLU A 69 2.12 -7.76 9.10
N GLN A 70 2.80 -8.63 8.34
CA GLN A 70 3.99 -9.30 8.83
C GLN A 70 5.13 -8.30 9.06
N VAL A 71 5.36 -7.37 8.12
CA VAL A 71 6.38 -6.31 8.28
C VAL A 71 6.08 -5.47 9.53
N VAL A 72 4.83 -5.06 9.73
CA VAL A 72 4.42 -4.29 10.92
C VAL A 72 4.71 -5.06 12.21
N ARG A 73 4.38 -6.37 12.25
CA ARG A 73 4.66 -7.25 13.42
C ARG A 73 6.17 -7.41 13.67
N ASP A 74 6.94 -7.69 12.62
CA ASP A 74 8.39 -7.93 12.73
C ASP A 74 9.15 -6.67 13.16
N MET A 75 8.61 -5.48 12.85
CA MET A 75 9.11 -4.20 13.34
C MET A 75 8.58 -3.81 14.73
N GLU A 76 7.76 -4.66 15.36
CA GLU A 76 7.15 -4.45 16.68
C GLU A 76 6.34 -3.13 16.76
N LEU A 77 5.72 -2.73 15.63
CA LEU A 77 4.92 -1.51 15.55
C LEU A 77 3.45 -1.78 15.89
N ASN A 78 2.85 -0.89 16.69
CA ASN A 78 1.43 -0.96 17.01
C ASN A 78 0.61 -0.15 15.98
N LEU A 79 0.47 -0.72 14.77
CA LEU A 79 -0.22 -0.09 13.66
C LEU A 79 -1.43 -0.91 13.23
N THR A 80 -2.46 -0.21 12.77
CA THR A 80 -3.65 -0.83 12.16
C THR A 80 -3.44 -0.93 10.66
N VAL A 81 -3.51 -2.15 10.13
CA VAL A 81 -3.45 -2.41 8.68
C VAL A 81 -4.84 -2.81 8.19
N ALA A 82 -5.34 -2.18 7.14
CA ALA A 82 -6.65 -2.47 6.59
C ALA A 82 -6.62 -2.53 5.05
N LYS A 83 -7.38 -3.48 4.49
CA LYS A 83 -7.61 -3.61 3.05
C LYS A 83 -8.92 -2.94 2.67
N LYS A 84 -8.91 -2.12 1.62
CA LYS A 84 -10.08 -1.44 1.05
C LYS A 84 -10.09 -1.65 -0.47
N ALA A 85 -11.27 -1.57 -1.07
CA ALA A 85 -11.37 -1.43 -2.53
C ALA A 85 -10.79 -0.07 -2.94
N GLY A 86 -9.88 -0.09 -3.89
CA GLY A 86 -9.33 1.11 -4.49
C GLY A 86 -10.14 1.55 -5.72
N ASN A 87 -9.58 2.45 -6.51
CA ASN A 87 -10.15 2.85 -7.79
C ASN A 87 -9.80 1.83 -8.88
N ASN A 88 -10.73 1.57 -9.82
CA ASN A 88 -10.51 0.69 -10.98
C ASN A 88 -10.04 -0.74 -10.62
N ASP A 89 -10.70 -1.39 -9.67
CA ASP A 89 -10.38 -2.73 -9.16
C ASP A 89 -8.99 -2.86 -8.51
N ASP A 90 -8.29 -1.74 -8.27
CA ASP A 90 -7.06 -1.73 -7.50
C ASP A 90 -7.35 -2.05 -6.03
N ILE A 91 -6.40 -2.63 -5.35
CA ILE A 91 -6.45 -2.88 -3.90
C ILE A 91 -5.71 -1.76 -3.17
N LEU A 92 -6.39 -1.09 -2.25
CA LEU A 92 -5.79 -0.12 -1.36
C LEU A 92 -5.54 -0.76 0.01
N ILE A 93 -4.28 -0.79 0.44
CA ILE A 93 -3.89 -1.15 1.81
C ILE A 93 -3.56 0.14 2.54
N THR A 94 -4.27 0.40 3.64
CA THR A 94 -3.99 1.56 4.52
C THR A 94 -3.29 1.11 5.78
N VAL A 95 -2.34 1.93 6.25
CA VAL A 95 -1.64 1.71 7.52
C VAL A 95 -1.72 2.99 8.33
N ASP A 96 -2.27 2.87 9.54
CA ASP A 96 -2.52 4.01 10.42
C ASP A 96 -2.05 3.69 11.84
N GLY A 97 -1.50 4.68 12.56
CA GLY A 97 -1.14 4.57 13.96
C GLY A 97 0.19 5.20 14.33
N GLU A 98 0.49 5.22 15.62
CA GLU A 98 1.70 5.83 16.17
C GLU A 98 2.96 5.06 15.72
N GLY A 99 3.94 5.79 15.17
CA GLY A 99 5.17 5.19 14.63
C GLY A 99 5.11 4.84 13.14
N ALA A 100 3.99 5.07 12.45
CA ALA A 100 3.84 4.82 11.02
C ALA A 100 4.90 5.52 10.14
N GLY A 101 5.50 6.61 10.64
CA GLY A 101 6.59 7.33 9.98
C GLY A 101 7.81 6.46 9.64
N LEU A 102 8.07 5.39 10.40
CA LEU A 102 9.16 4.44 10.12
C LEU A 102 8.93 3.70 8.79
N LEU A 103 7.67 3.39 8.46
CA LEU A 103 7.29 2.73 7.21
C LEU A 103 7.21 3.71 6.03
N ILE A 104 7.14 5.01 6.29
CA ILE A 104 7.23 6.05 5.27
C ILE A 104 8.70 6.24 4.86
N GLY A 105 9.58 6.38 5.84
CA GLY A 105 11.00 6.63 5.64
C GLY A 105 11.32 8.02 5.11
N HIS A 106 12.55 8.20 4.63
CA HIS A 106 13.00 9.47 4.08
C HIS A 106 12.27 9.77 2.76
N HIS A 107 11.48 10.83 2.76
CA HIS A 107 10.71 11.28 1.59
C HIS A 107 9.80 10.23 0.95
N GLY A 108 9.38 9.19 1.71
CA GLY A 108 8.52 8.12 1.21
C GLY A 108 9.26 6.96 0.52
N GLU A 109 10.59 6.89 0.58
CA GLU A 109 11.39 5.83 -0.07
C GLU A 109 11.07 4.43 0.50
N THR A 110 10.86 4.33 1.82
CA THR A 110 10.47 3.07 2.46
C THR A 110 9.06 2.66 2.02
N LEU A 111 8.12 3.61 2.00
CA LEU A 111 6.75 3.40 1.53
C LEU A 111 6.71 2.89 0.09
N ASP A 112 7.49 3.50 -0.81
CA ASP A 112 7.55 3.09 -2.22
C ASP A 112 8.16 1.69 -2.37
N SER A 113 9.19 1.37 -1.59
CA SER A 113 9.82 0.05 -1.55
C SER A 113 8.87 -1.02 -1.02
N LEU A 114 8.15 -0.74 0.06
CA LEU A 114 7.15 -1.64 0.63
C LEU A 114 5.99 -1.88 -0.34
N GLN A 115 5.49 -0.84 -1.00
CA GLN A 115 4.46 -0.99 -2.04
C GLN A 115 4.94 -1.86 -3.19
N TYR A 116 6.18 -1.67 -3.66
CA TYR A 116 6.76 -2.50 -4.70
C TYR A 116 6.84 -3.98 -4.28
N LEU A 117 7.32 -4.26 -3.08
CA LEU A 117 7.40 -5.63 -2.54
C LEU A 117 6.02 -6.24 -2.33
N ALA A 118 5.03 -5.48 -1.85
CA ALA A 118 3.65 -5.93 -1.73
C ALA A 118 3.05 -6.32 -3.09
N ASN A 119 3.32 -5.53 -4.15
CA ASN A 119 2.91 -5.87 -5.51
C ASN A 119 3.62 -7.13 -6.03
N LEU A 120 4.90 -7.32 -5.76
CA LEU A 120 5.61 -8.55 -6.12
C LEU A 120 5.03 -9.77 -5.40
N ALA A 121 4.73 -9.65 -4.11
CA ALA A 121 4.14 -10.71 -3.31
C ALA A 121 2.74 -11.09 -3.84
N ALA A 122 1.88 -10.08 -4.09
CA ALA A 122 0.53 -10.26 -4.64
C ALA A 122 0.53 -10.98 -5.98
N ASN A 123 1.54 -10.73 -6.82
CA ASN A 123 1.59 -11.19 -8.20
C ASN A 123 2.64 -12.29 -8.43
N LYS A 124 3.06 -12.97 -7.36
CA LYS A 124 3.99 -14.10 -7.47
C LYS A 124 3.35 -15.23 -8.27
N LYS A 125 3.91 -15.51 -9.45
CA LYS A 125 3.42 -16.61 -10.30
C LYS A 125 3.71 -17.97 -9.66
N ILE A 126 2.67 -18.76 -9.47
CA ILE A 126 2.77 -20.18 -9.10
C ILE A 126 2.66 -20.99 -10.39
N LYS A 127 3.60 -21.88 -10.63
CA LYS A 127 3.68 -22.68 -11.87
C LYS A 127 2.40 -23.52 -12.02
N GLY A 128 1.64 -23.27 -13.13
CA GLY A 128 0.42 -24.00 -13.45
C GLY A 128 -0.89 -23.34 -13.02
N GLU A 129 -0.86 -22.21 -12.33
CA GLU A 129 -2.07 -21.44 -11.97
C GLU A 129 -2.26 -20.24 -12.92
N LYS A 130 -3.51 -20.01 -13.35
CA LYS A 130 -3.91 -18.74 -13.97
C LYS A 130 -3.96 -17.70 -12.86
N HIS A 131 -3.25 -16.60 -13.06
CA HIS A 131 -3.20 -15.52 -12.10
C HIS A 131 -3.56 -14.21 -12.78
N ASP A 132 -4.66 -13.61 -12.36
CA ASP A 132 -5.00 -12.26 -12.77
C ASP A 132 -4.14 -11.27 -12.00
N TYR A 133 -3.60 -10.27 -12.71
CA TYR A 133 -2.75 -9.27 -12.09
C TYR A 133 -3.56 -8.40 -11.12
N VAL A 134 -3.07 -8.31 -9.88
CA VAL A 134 -3.65 -7.47 -8.84
C VAL A 134 -2.73 -6.28 -8.60
N LYS A 135 -3.23 -5.07 -8.81
CA LYS A 135 -2.51 -3.85 -8.47
C LYS A 135 -2.80 -3.45 -7.04
N VAL A 136 -1.74 -3.33 -6.24
CA VAL A 136 -1.80 -2.93 -4.83
C VAL A 136 -1.21 -1.54 -4.68
N THR A 137 -1.98 -0.65 -4.06
CA THR A 137 -1.53 0.66 -3.61
C THR A 137 -1.44 0.64 -2.09
N LEU A 138 -0.32 1.11 -1.56
CA LEU A 138 -0.10 1.26 -0.12
C LEU A 138 -0.19 2.75 0.24
N ASP A 139 -1.04 3.10 1.19
CA ASP A 139 -1.12 4.43 1.77
C ASP A 139 -0.89 4.37 3.29
N ILE A 140 -0.02 5.22 3.77
CA ILE A 140 0.33 5.34 5.19
C ILE A 140 -0.07 6.73 5.65
N GLU A 141 -1.13 6.81 6.47
CA GLU A 141 -1.67 8.06 7.02
C GLU A 141 -1.93 9.19 6.00
N GLY A 142 -2.23 8.85 4.75
CA GLY A 142 -2.40 9.84 3.68
C GLY A 142 -1.12 10.60 3.34
N TYR A 143 0.04 10.00 3.59
CA TYR A 143 1.35 10.66 3.45
C TYR A 143 1.56 11.30 2.09
N ARG A 144 1.22 10.59 0.98
CA ARG A 144 1.48 11.11 -0.37
C ARG A 144 0.77 12.44 -0.62
N ALA A 145 -0.49 12.57 -0.19
CA ALA A 145 -1.24 13.82 -0.34
C ALA A 145 -0.67 14.95 0.53
N LYS A 146 -0.35 14.66 1.79
CA LYS A 146 0.29 15.62 2.72
C LYS A 146 1.67 16.06 2.22
N ARG A 147 2.43 15.13 1.67
CA ARG A 147 3.76 15.41 1.11
C ARG A 147 3.69 16.30 -0.13
N GLU A 148 2.76 16.03 -1.04
CA GLU A 148 2.53 16.86 -2.22
C GLU A 148 2.18 18.29 -1.84
N GLU A 149 1.27 18.50 -0.89
CA GLU A 149 0.92 19.82 -0.39
C GLU A 149 2.13 20.56 0.22
N THR A 150 2.92 19.84 1.02
CA THR A 150 4.17 20.37 1.60
C THR A 150 5.16 20.80 0.54
N LEU A 151 5.32 20.02 -0.54
CA LEU A 151 6.21 20.35 -1.65
C LEU A 151 5.71 21.58 -2.44
N ARG A 152 4.40 21.69 -2.67
CA ARG A 152 3.80 22.87 -3.31
C ARG A 152 4.04 24.13 -2.46
N ALA A 153 3.82 24.05 -1.15
CA ALA A 153 4.09 25.16 -0.23
C ALA A 153 5.58 25.53 -0.19
N LEU A 154 6.48 24.54 -0.19
CA LEU A 154 7.93 24.75 -0.29
C LEU A 154 8.30 25.47 -1.59
N ALA A 155 7.74 25.05 -2.72
CA ALA A 155 8.00 25.64 -4.03
C ALA A 155 7.65 27.12 -4.04
N ARG A 156 6.42 27.47 -3.60
CA ARG A 156 5.98 28.88 -3.50
C ARG A 156 6.88 29.71 -2.61
N ARG A 157 7.21 29.19 -1.42
CA ARG A 157 8.08 29.88 -0.46
C ARG A 157 9.49 30.13 -1.01
N MET A 158 10.07 29.14 -1.71
CA MET A 158 11.41 29.28 -2.27
C MET A 158 11.42 30.18 -3.51
N ALA A 159 10.42 30.12 -4.36
CA ALA A 159 10.24 31.03 -5.48
C ALA A 159 10.15 32.50 -5.01
N ALA A 160 9.37 32.78 -3.97
CA ALA A 160 9.29 34.10 -3.36
C ALA A 160 10.67 34.59 -2.83
N LYS A 161 11.48 33.70 -2.25
CA LYS A 161 12.86 34.02 -1.84
C LYS A 161 13.76 34.39 -3.05
N VAL A 162 13.64 33.63 -4.16
CA VAL A 162 14.39 33.93 -5.39
C VAL A 162 14.04 35.31 -5.90
N VAL A 163 12.75 35.67 -5.97
CA VAL A 163 12.31 37.02 -6.40
C VAL A 163 12.84 38.10 -5.46
N LYS A 164 12.68 37.89 -4.13
CA LYS A 164 13.02 38.87 -3.12
C LYS A 164 14.53 39.15 -3.04
N TYR A 165 15.36 38.10 -3.04
CA TYR A 165 16.80 38.22 -2.78
C TYR A 165 17.65 38.22 -4.05
N LYS A 166 17.04 38.01 -5.21
CA LYS A 166 17.71 37.93 -6.53
C LYS A 166 18.82 36.88 -6.57
N LYS A 167 18.66 35.78 -5.80
CA LYS A 167 19.64 34.70 -5.71
C LYS A 167 18.98 33.38 -6.03
N SER A 168 19.69 32.50 -6.73
CA SER A 168 19.23 31.14 -6.96
C SER A 168 19.15 30.35 -5.65
N VAL A 169 18.19 29.44 -5.57
CA VAL A 169 17.99 28.52 -4.44
C VAL A 169 18.06 27.10 -4.95
N MET A 170 18.87 26.28 -4.29
CA MET A 170 18.98 24.86 -4.55
C MET A 170 18.22 24.10 -3.46
N LEU A 171 17.35 23.18 -3.87
CA LEU A 171 16.59 22.30 -2.97
C LEU A 171 17.37 21.04 -2.64
N GLU A 172 16.89 20.29 -1.67
CA GLU A 172 17.39 18.96 -1.35
C GLU A 172 17.17 17.99 -2.51
N PRO A 173 17.95 16.88 -2.59
CA PRO A 173 17.67 15.81 -3.54
C PRO A 173 16.26 15.23 -3.32
N MET A 174 15.59 14.92 -4.41
CA MET A 174 14.24 14.36 -4.35
C MET A 174 13.96 13.48 -5.58
N ASN A 175 13.00 12.59 -5.46
CA ASN A 175 12.63 11.67 -6.53
C ASN A 175 12.03 12.40 -7.75
N PRO A 176 11.94 11.75 -8.93
CA PRO A 176 11.44 12.40 -10.16
C PRO A 176 10.02 12.96 -10.04
N TYR A 177 9.15 12.30 -9.29
CA TYR A 177 7.76 12.73 -9.08
C TYR A 177 7.71 14.03 -8.25
N GLU A 178 8.45 14.08 -7.15
CA GLU A 178 8.55 15.27 -6.29
C GLU A 178 9.14 16.48 -7.06
N ARG A 179 10.18 16.24 -7.87
CA ARG A 179 10.75 17.30 -8.73
C ARG A 179 9.72 17.84 -9.72
N ARG A 180 8.86 16.97 -10.28
CA ARG A 180 7.78 17.41 -11.18
C ARG A 180 6.78 18.32 -10.46
N ILE A 181 6.40 18.00 -9.21
CA ILE A 181 5.51 18.87 -8.41
C ILE A 181 6.12 20.25 -8.26
N ILE A 182 7.40 20.34 -7.87
CA ILE A 182 8.12 21.62 -7.72
C ILE A 182 8.15 22.39 -9.05
N HIS A 183 8.53 21.75 -10.15
CA HIS A 183 8.56 22.37 -11.47
C HIS A 183 7.19 22.91 -11.87
N SER A 184 6.14 22.12 -11.72
CA SER A 184 4.77 22.50 -12.06
C SER A 184 4.29 23.70 -11.25
N GLU A 185 4.58 23.73 -9.95
CA GLU A 185 4.15 24.83 -9.07
C GLU A 185 4.87 26.15 -9.40
N VAL A 186 6.16 26.08 -9.69
CA VAL A 186 6.97 27.28 -10.01
C VAL A 186 6.66 27.83 -11.41
N GLN A 187 6.11 27.01 -12.35
CA GLN A 187 5.71 27.51 -13.68
C GLN A 187 4.70 28.67 -13.60
N HIS A 188 3.93 28.75 -12.54
CA HIS A 188 2.92 29.80 -12.30
C HIS A 188 3.48 31.05 -11.61
N VAL A 189 4.80 31.07 -11.30
CA VAL A 189 5.45 32.22 -10.65
C VAL A 189 6.19 33.04 -11.68
N ALA A 190 5.75 34.31 -11.86
CA ALA A 190 6.40 35.24 -12.80
C ALA A 190 7.88 35.49 -12.42
N GLY A 191 8.76 35.56 -13.43
CA GLY A 191 10.17 35.86 -13.24
C GLY A 191 11.03 34.79 -12.57
N VAL A 192 10.49 33.56 -12.38
CA VAL A 192 11.24 32.43 -11.81
C VAL A 192 11.21 31.23 -12.74
N SER A 193 12.36 30.62 -12.92
CA SER A 193 12.53 29.35 -13.64
C SER A 193 13.18 28.31 -12.78
N THR A 194 13.05 27.05 -13.20
CA THR A 194 13.59 25.90 -12.49
C THR A 194 14.35 24.97 -13.42
N ASN A 195 15.42 24.38 -12.92
CA ASN A 195 16.14 23.30 -13.60
C ASN A 195 16.46 22.17 -12.63
N SER A 196 16.55 20.94 -13.13
CA SER A 196 16.98 19.77 -12.36
C SER A 196 18.42 19.44 -12.67
N ILE A 197 19.30 19.50 -11.66
CA ILE A 197 20.73 19.21 -11.75
C ILE A 197 21.12 17.99 -10.89
N GLY A 198 22.25 17.37 -11.23
CA GLY A 198 22.76 16.18 -10.55
C GLY A 198 22.30 14.89 -11.23
N SER A 199 22.80 13.76 -10.73
CA SER A 199 22.53 12.41 -11.26
C SER A 199 21.86 11.54 -10.21
N GLU A 200 21.02 10.61 -10.65
CA GLU A 200 20.36 9.58 -9.83
C GLU A 200 19.77 10.13 -8.52
N ASN A 201 20.14 9.53 -7.39
CA ASN A 201 19.61 9.86 -6.05
C ASN A 201 20.07 11.23 -5.53
N ASN A 202 21.04 11.88 -6.19
CA ASN A 202 21.51 13.23 -5.82
C ASN A 202 20.92 14.35 -6.71
N ARG A 203 19.90 14.02 -7.52
CA ARG A 203 19.27 14.97 -8.41
C ARG A 203 18.27 15.87 -7.68
N ARG A 204 18.42 17.18 -7.87
CA ARG A 204 17.70 18.23 -7.14
C ARG A 204 17.22 19.34 -8.05
N VAL A 205 16.26 20.12 -7.58
CA VAL A 205 15.75 21.29 -8.30
C VAL A 205 16.52 22.53 -7.86
N VAL A 206 16.90 23.34 -8.83
CA VAL A 206 17.42 24.71 -8.64
C VAL A 206 16.39 25.69 -9.18
N MET A 207 16.07 26.71 -8.41
CA MET A 207 15.21 27.83 -8.79
C MET A 207 16.07 29.06 -8.99
N PHE A 208 15.83 29.81 -10.07
CA PHE A 208 16.59 31.00 -10.40
C PHE A 208 15.71 32.04 -11.08
N LEU A 209 16.19 33.32 -11.09
CA LEU A 209 15.50 34.36 -11.83
C LEU A 209 15.61 34.13 -13.33
N ASP A 210 14.49 34.36 -14.00
CA ASP A 210 14.40 34.31 -15.46
C ASP A 210 13.68 35.57 -15.94
N ASP A 211 14.47 36.54 -16.34
CA ASP A 211 13.95 37.83 -16.79
C ASP A 211 13.07 37.70 -18.06
N SER A 212 13.25 36.64 -18.83
CA SER A 212 12.38 36.34 -20.00
C SER A 212 10.94 36.00 -19.63
N LYS A 213 10.71 35.51 -18.41
CA LYS A 213 9.39 35.21 -17.85
C LYS A 213 8.76 36.38 -17.07
N ALA A 214 9.47 37.48 -16.90
CA ALA A 214 8.93 38.64 -16.19
C ALA A 214 7.89 39.44 -17.02
N THR A 215 7.79 39.18 -18.33
CA THR A 215 7.02 39.98 -19.28
C THR A 215 5.62 39.43 -19.62
N THR A 216 5.10 38.38 -18.95
CA THR A 216 3.84 37.70 -19.36
C THR A 216 2.67 38.00 -18.42
N THR A 217 2.63 39.14 -17.74
CA THR A 217 1.51 39.49 -16.84
C THR A 217 1.00 40.91 -17.08
N GLU A 218 0.87 41.32 -18.35
CA GLU A 218 0.06 42.50 -18.73
C GLU A 218 -0.58 42.19 -20.09
N GLU A 219 -1.76 41.57 -20.08
CA GLU A 219 -2.88 41.73 -21.01
C GLU A 219 -4.15 41.23 -20.40
#